data_0d7278128fc8ce6924342151d25f3ec4
#
_entry.id   0d7278128fc8ce6924342151d25f3ec4
#
_cell.length_a   1.000
_cell.length_b   1.000
_cell.length_c   1.000
_cell.angle_alpha   90.00
_cell.angle_beta   90.00
_cell.angle_gamma   90.00
#
_symmetry.space_group_name_H-M   'P 1'
#
loop_
_entity.id
_entity.type
_entity.pdbx_description
1 polymer ?
#
loop_
_entity_poly.entity_id
_entity_poly.type
_entity_poly.pdbx_seq_one_letter_code
_entity_poly.pdbx_strand_id
1 'polypeptide(L)'
;MFGLGKVTCALCQSRAPKRNARRGQDAQGACVCGACYAQWEKTGRKCVECGTAVRGMQDVGIIVARKGIGHSDCGGARLLYA
;
A
#
# COMPACT_ATOMS: atom_id res chain seq x y z
N MET A 1 -1.25 -18.25 -18.05
CA MET A 1 -1.40 -17.55 -17.77
C MET A 1 -1.62 -17.45 -16.73
N PHE A 2 -1.45 -17.89 -16.22
CA PHE A 2 -1.76 -18.07 -15.24
C PHE A 2 -1.12 -17.43 -14.07
N GLY A 3 0.07 -17.15 -13.83
CA GLY A 3 0.69 -16.36 -12.80
C GLY A 3 0.51 -14.87 -12.98
N LEU A 4 -0.23 -14.52 -14.01
CA LEU A 4 -0.39 -13.11 -14.36
C LEU A 4 -1.14 -12.30 -13.33
N GLY A 5 -1.89 -12.94 -12.42
CA GLY A 5 -2.63 -12.22 -11.42
C GLY A 5 -1.92 -11.98 -10.13
N LYS A 6 -0.62 -12.26 -10.04
CA LYS A 6 0.11 -12.10 -8.79
C LYS A 6 1.10 -10.95 -8.84
N VAL A 7 1.20 -10.26 -7.71
CA VAL A 7 2.12 -9.13 -7.55
C VAL A 7 2.90 -9.32 -6.25
N THR A 8 4.04 -8.67 -6.14
CA THR A 8 4.86 -8.74 -4.93
C THR A 8 4.58 -7.54 -4.06
N CYS A 9 4.26 -7.79 -2.79
CA CYS A 9 4.01 -6.72 -1.84
C CYS A 9 5.32 -5.99 -1.53
N ALA A 10 5.29 -4.67 -1.59
CA ALA A 10 6.46 -3.86 -1.30
C ALA A 10 6.81 -3.84 0.19
N LEU A 11 5.86 -4.20 1.05
CA LEU A 11 6.08 -4.17 2.49
C LEU A 11 6.62 -5.49 3.03
N CYS A 12 5.98 -6.60 2.69
CA CYS A 12 6.35 -7.89 3.24
C CYS A 12 7.04 -8.81 2.24
N GLN A 13 7.15 -8.39 0.99
CA GLN A 13 7.79 -9.14 -0.08
C GLN A 13 7.06 -10.43 -0.44
N SER A 14 5.86 -10.63 0.07
CA SER A 14 5.05 -11.80 -0.28
C SER A 14 4.35 -11.58 -1.62
N ARG A 15 4.10 -12.65 -2.32
CA ARG A 15 3.32 -12.59 -3.56
C ARG A 15 1.84 -12.75 -3.21
N ALA A 16 1.01 -11.96 -3.83
CA ALA A 16 -0.42 -11.97 -3.56
C ALA A 16 -1.20 -11.83 -4.86
N PRO A 17 -2.44 -12.34 -4.90
CA PRO A 17 -3.28 -12.11 -6.07
C PRO A 17 -3.47 -10.63 -6.32
N LYS A 18 -3.38 -10.24 -7.58
CA LYS A 18 -3.49 -8.84 -7.96
C LYS A 18 -4.79 -8.21 -7.45
N ARG A 19 -5.88 -8.98 -7.47
CA ARG A 19 -7.17 -8.47 -7.02
C ARG A 19 -7.23 -8.18 -5.51
N ASN A 20 -6.33 -8.80 -4.74
CA ASN A 20 -6.27 -8.57 -3.29
C ASN A 20 -5.22 -7.55 -2.90
N ALA A 21 -4.53 -6.99 -3.87
CA ALA A 21 -3.48 -6.03 -3.62
C ALA A 21 -3.94 -4.64 -4.06
N ARG A 22 -3.37 -3.62 -3.42
CA ARG A 22 -3.61 -2.25 -3.82
C ARG A 22 -2.35 -1.70 -4.45
N ARG A 23 -2.50 -1.07 -5.59
CA ARG A 23 -1.37 -0.57 -6.35
C ARG A 23 -1.19 0.92 -6.12
N GLY A 24 0.06 1.34 -5.97
CA GLY A 24 0.36 2.76 -5.87
C GLY A 24 0.30 3.42 -7.23
N GLN A 25 -0.37 4.56 -7.30
CA GLN A 25 -0.42 5.35 -8.52
C GLN A 25 0.99 5.88 -8.79
N ASP A 26 1.46 5.70 -10.00
CA ASP A 26 2.79 6.16 -10.41
C ASP A 26 3.95 5.57 -9.62
N ALA A 27 3.72 4.49 -8.90
CA ALA A 27 4.76 3.86 -8.11
C ALA A 27 5.47 2.73 -8.86
N GLN A 28 5.31 2.66 -10.17
CA GLN A 28 6.01 1.71 -11.02
C GLN A 28 5.91 0.26 -10.55
N GLY A 29 4.68 -0.15 -10.26
CA GLY A 29 4.44 -1.52 -9.86
C GLY A 29 4.49 -1.81 -8.38
N ALA A 30 4.74 -0.81 -7.55
CA ALA A 30 4.71 -1.00 -6.11
C ALA A 30 3.28 -1.30 -5.67
N CYS A 31 3.12 -2.35 -4.86
CA CYS A 31 1.81 -2.83 -4.42
C CYS A 31 1.85 -3.14 -2.94
N VAL A 32 0.68 -3.12 -2.31
CA VAL A 32 0.51 -3.53 -0.92
C VAL A 32 -0.49 -4.67 -0.91
N CYS A 33 -0.13 -5.81 -0.34
CA CYS A 33 -1.05 -6.94 -0.29
C CYS A 33 -2.16 -6.66 0.72
N GLY A 34 -3.27 -7.40 0.59
CA GLY A 34 -4.41 -7.20 1.46
C GLY A 34 -4.10 -7.42 2.93
N ALA A 35 -3.21 -8.38 3.23
CA ALA A 35 -2.83 -8.66 4.61
C ALA A 35 -2.07 -7.48 5.24
N CYS A 36 -1.14 -6.89 4.50
CA CYS A 36 -0.40 -5.73 5.02
C CYS A 36 -1.31 -4.53 5.19
N TYR A 37 -2.23 -4.33 4.26
CA TYR A 37 -3.16 -3.22 4.37
C TYR A 37 -4.08 -3.39 5.58
N ALA A 38 -4.59 -4.61 5.79
CA ALA A 38 -5.45 -4.89 6.94
C ALA A 38 -4.69 -4.71 8.25
N GLN A 39 -3.44 -5.16 8.29
CA GLN A 39 -2.62 -4.98 9.49
C GLN A 39 -2.41 -3.49 9.79
N TRP A 40 -2.15 -2.70 8.76
CA TRP A 40 -1.98 -1.26 8.92
C TRP A 40 -3.27 -0.62 9.46
N GLU A 41 -4.43 -1.06 8.98
CA GLU A 41 -5.70 -0.55 9.47
C GLU A 41 -5.89 -0.90 10.95
N LYS A 42 -5.50 -2.11 11.35
CA LYS A 42 -5.62 -2.54 12.74
C LYS A 42 -4.73 -1.75 13.67
N THR A 43 -3.62 -1.24 13.18
CA THR A 43 -2.69 -0.50 14.01
C THR A 43 -3.03 0.98 14.10
N GLY A 44 -4.19 1.39 13.57
CA GLY A 44 -4.66 2.76 13.71
C GLY A 44 -4.45 3.62 12.48
N ARG A 45 -4.07 3.04 11.37
CA ARG A 45 -3.89 3.72 10.10
C ARG A 45 -2.90 4.88 10.19
N LYS A 46 -1.81 4.67 10.90
CA LYS A 46 -0.84 5.72 11.09
C LYS A 46 0.11 5.84 9.91
N CYS A 47 0.39 7.08 9.52
CA CYS A 47 1.33 7.36 8.45
C CYS A 47 2.74 6.97 8.90
N VAL A 48 3.45 6.19 8.09
CA VAL A 48 4.80 5.76 8.42
C VAL A 48 5.78 6.94 8.40
N GLU A 49 5.43 8.01 7.72
CA GLU A 49 6.32 9.17 7.62
C GLU A 49 6.08 10.21 8.71
N CYS A 50 4.84 10.60 8.95
CA CYS A 50 4.55 11.66 9.91
C CYS A 50 3.94 11.18 11.22
N GLY A 51 3.53 9.93 11.30
CA GLY A 51 3.03 9.35 12.54
C GLY A 51 1.58 9.65 12.88
N THR A 52 0.90 10.48 12.11
CA THR A 52 -0.51 10.77 12.38
C THR A 52 -1.41 9.85 11.56
N ALA A 53 -2.63 9.67 12.03
CA ALA A 53 -3.56 8.77 11.37
C ALA A 53 -4.01 9.32 10.02
N VAL A 54 -4.12 8.42 9.03
CA VAL A 54 -4.66 8.76 7.73
C VAL A 54 -6.17 8.60 7.79
N ARG A 55 -6.90 9.69 7.64
CA ARG A 55 -8.35 9.66 7.81
C ARG A 55 -9.11 9.37 6.54
N GLY A 56 -8.72 9.98 5.45
CA GLY A 56 -9.44 9.81 4.18
C GLY A 56 -8.93 8.63 3.40
N MET A 57 -9.82 7.89 2.76
CA MET A 57 -9.38 6.80 1.91
C MET A 57 -8.62 7.29 0.69
N GLN A 58 -8.89 8.52 0.26
CA GLN A 58 -8.20 9.09 -0.87
C GLN A 58 -6.82 9.62 -0.53
N ASP A 59 -6.53 9.72 0.76
CA ASP A 59 -5.24 10.23 1.22
C ASP A 59 -4.25 9.11 1.49
N VAL A 60 -4.65 7.87 1.33
CA VAL A 60 -3.80 6.72 1.60
C VAL A 60 -2.82 6.53 0.46
N GLY A 61 -1.56 6.38 0.79
CA GLY A 61 -0.52 6.14 -0.19
C GLY A 61 0.51 5.15 0.31
N ILE A 62 1.25 4.58 -0.62
CA ILE A 62 2.36 3.70 -0.27
C ILE A 62 3.64 4.52 -0.30
N ILE A 63 4.40 4.48 0.77
CA ILE A 63 5.68 5.18 0.87
C ILE A 63 6.77 4.12 0.73
N VAL A 64 7.19 3.92 -0.51
CA VAL A 64 8.11 2.83 -0.86
C VAL A 64 9.44 2.97 -0.12
N ALA A 65 9.95 4.19 0.01
CA ALA A 65 11.22 4.42 0.68
C ALA A 65 11.21 3.99 2.14
N ARG A 66 10.04 4.03 2.78
CA ARG A 66 9.90 3.61 4.17
C ARG A 66 9.26 2.24 4.29
N LYS A 67 8.91 1.61 3.18
CA LYS A 67 8.22 0.32 3.15
C LYS A 67 6.99 0.34 4.04
N GLY A 68 6.18 1.36 3.88
CA GLY A 68 5.00 1.54 4.72
C GLY A 68 3.87 2.24 4.00
N ILE A 69 2.78 2.42 4.73
CA ILE A 69 1.59 3.09 4.22
C ILE A 69 1.41 4.38 5.01
N GLY A 70 1.02 5.42 4.32
CA GLY A 70 0.83 6.71 4.97
C GLY A 70 0.02 7.65 4.11
N HIS A 71 0.21 8.95 4.34
CA HIS A 71 -0.46 9.96 3.54
C HIS A 71 0.18 10.03 2.17
N SER A 72 -0.64 10.12 1.13
CA SER A 72 -0.11 10.30 -0.21
C SER A 72 0.69 11.59 -0.32
N ASP A 73 0.35 12.59 0.50
CA ASP A 73 1.05 13.88 0.50
C ASP A 73 2.40 13.82 1.22
N CYS A 74 2.66 12.75 1.95
CA CYS A 74 3.95 12.61 2.65
C CYS A 74 5.01 11.97 1.75
N GLY A 75 4.83 12.05 0.46
CA GLY A 75 5.80 11.50 -0.46
C GLY A 75 5.44 10.11 -0.96
N GLY A 76 4.24 9.66 -0.67
CA GLY A 76 3.79 8.36 -1.10
C GLY A 76 3.01 8.42 -2.41
N ALA A 77 2.90 7.29 -3.07
CA ALA A 77 2.05 7.15 -4.23
C ALA A 77 0.66 6.74 -3.78
N ARG A 78 -0.35 7.46 -4.24
CA ARG A 78 -1.73 7.20 -3.85
C ARG A 78 -2.12 5.77 -4.19
N LEU A 79 -2.75 5.07 -3.23
CA LEU A 79 -3.18 3.71 -3.47
C LEU A 79 -4.49 3.67 -4.25
N LEU A 80 -4.51 2.81 -5.23
CA LEU A 80 -5.69 2.60 -6.07
C LEU A 80 -6.29 1.25 -5.72
N TYR A 81 -7.61 1.18 -5.76
CA TYR A 81 -8.27 -0.10 -5.63
C TYR A 81 -8.10 -0.89 -6.92
N ALA A 82 -7.88 -2.16 -6.75
CA ALA A 82 -7.73 -3.03 -7.91
C ALA A 82 -9.05 -3.22 -8.65
#